data_8b91b479ccdc6d5af1b910638c5ee50f
#
_entry.id   8b91b479ccdc6d5af1b910638c5ee50f
#
_cell.length_a   1.000
_cell.length_b   1.000
_cell.length_c   1.000
_cell.angle_alpha   90.00
_cell.angle_beta   90.00
_cell.angle_gamma   90.00
#
_symmetry.space_group_name_H-M   'P 1'
#
loop_
_entity.id
_entity.type
_entity.pdbx_description
1 polymer ?
#
loop_
_entity_poly.entity_id
_entity_poly.type
_entity_poly.pdbx_seq_one_letter_code
_entity_poly.pdbx_strand_id
1 'polypeptide(L)'
;MFLDGGAGSILQELGLPAGVLPETWNIDNRNAVVALNQGYLTAGSNIILTNTFGANCLKYDDEGTYSLEAVVNAAVSIAKEAVRRCEENSPLDERLAAFLKDSEPLRGTPACDRAHFVALDIGPTGKLLKPLGDLAFEDAVNVFKKTIEIGVKAGVDLIYIETMNDSHEAKAAVLAAKEVCDLPVFITTVYDGGGKLLTGANPETMVAILEGLRVDALGMNCSLGPAQMMGIVPRLAENSSTPVIVKPNAGLPRSENGKTVYDVGPDEFASL
;
A
#
# COMPACT_ATOMS: atom_id res chain seq x y z
N MET A 1 15.18 2.30 -4.62
CA MET A 1 13.87 2.89 -4.94
C MET A 1 13.05 2.91 -3.67
N PHE A 2 12.37 4.01 -3.37
CA PHE A 2 11.59 4.17 -2.15
C PHE A 2 10.10 4.19 -2.48
N LEU A 3 9.32 3.42 -1.73
CA LEU A 3 7.87 3.51 -1.72
C LEU A 3 7.43 4.55 -0.67
N ASP A 4 6.16 4.93 -0.74
CA ASP A 4 5.52 5.71 0.32
C ASP A 4 5.32 4.88 1.60
N GLY A 5 4.68 5.47 2.59
CA GLY A 5 4.40 4.86 3.90
C GLY A 5 2.90 4.77 4.20
N GLY A 6 2.58 4.68 5.50
CA GLY A 6 1.19 4.53 5.96
C GLY A 6 0.31 5.73 5.64
N ALA A 7 -0.78 5.51 4.93
CA ALA A 7 -1.77 6.55 4.61
C ALA A 7 -2.79 6.76 5.73
N GLY A 8 -3.33 5.69 6.29
CA GLY A 8 -4.45 5.74 7.22
C GLY A 8 -4.20 6.58 8.47
N SER A 9 -3.04 6.45 9.11
CA SER A 9 -2.67 7.21 10.30
C SER A 9 -2.55 8.71 10.01
N ILE A 10 -1.95 9.09 8.89
CA ILE A 10 -1.81 10.49 8.48
C ILE A 10 -3.18 11.09 8.13
N LEU A 11 -4.03 10.35 7.42
CA LEU A 11 -5.39 10.83 7.13
C LEU A 11 -6.21 11.02 8.40
N GLN A 12 -6.04 10.16 9.43
CA GLN A 12 -6.67 10.34 10.74
C GLN A 12 -6.16 11.59 11.46
N GLU A 13 -4.88 11.90 11.38
CA GLU A 13 -4.33 13.15 11.91
C GLU A 13 -4.82 14.38 11.16
N LEU A 14 -5.05 14.26 9.86
CA LEU A 14 -5.67 15.29 9.02
C LEU A 14 -7.19 15.42 9.26
N GLY A 15 -7.78 14.55 10.10
CA GLY A 15 -9.17 14.63 10.55
C GLY A 15 -10.11 13.58 9.99
N LEU A 16 -9.61 12.50 9.37
CA LEU A 16 -10.46 11.37 8.95
C LEU A 16 -11.14 10.76 10.19
N PRO A 17 -12.47 10.74 10.25
CA PRO A 17 -13.17 10.18 11.41
C PRO A 17 -12.94 8.67 11.55
N ALA A 18 -12.89 8.19 12.79
CA ALA A 18 -12.81 6.75 13.04
C ALA A 18 -14.00 6.01 12.43
N GLY A 19 -13.72 4.87 11.77
CA GLY A 19 -14.75 4.04 11.13
C GLY A 19 -15.16 4.48 9.72
N VAL A 20 -14.69 5.61 9.23
CA VAL A 20 -14.87 6.03 7.83
C VAL A 20 -13.81 5.34 6.97
N LEU A 21 -14.22 4.82 5.81
CA LEU A 21 -13.31 4.23 4.83
C LEU A 21 -12.42 5.33 4.23
N PRO A 22 -11.08 5.22 4.34
CA PRO A 22 -10.17 6.25 3.85
C PRO A 22 -10.36 6.62 2.39
N GLU A 23 -10.79 5.66 1.58
CA GLU A 23 -10.98 5.83 0.14
C GLU A 23 -12.13 6.80 -0.21
N THR A 24 -13.09 7.03 0.70
CA THR A 24 -14.15 8.03 0.48
C THR A 24 -13.58 9.44 0.38
N TRP A 25 -12.42 9.70 1.04
CA TRP A 25 -11.75 10.98 0.97
C TRP A 25 -11.14 11.30 -0.39
N ASN A 26 -11.05 10.32 -1.29
CA ASN A 26 -10.72 10.60 -2.69
C ASN A 26 -11.75 11.56 -3.33
N ILE A 27 -12.98 11.57 -2.79
CA ILE A 27 -14.09 12.41 -3.23
C ILE A 27 -14.40 13.50 -2.21
N ASP A 28 -14.59 13.13 -0.92
CA ASP A 28 -15.06 14.04 0.11
C ASP A 28 -13.98 15.03 0.57
N ASN A 29 -12.71 14.65 0.55
CA ASN A 29 -11.60 15.49 0.99
C ASN A 29 -10.35 15.29 0.10
N ARG A 30 -10.55 15.42 -1.20
CA ARG A 30 -9.53 15.24 -2.23
C ARG A 30 -8.20 15.93 -1.90
N ASN A 31 -8.27 17.16 -1.40
CA ASN A 31 -7.06 17.96 -1.11
C ASN A 31 -6.18 17.32 -0.02
N ALA A 32 -6.77 16.70 0.99
CA ALA A 32 -6.00 16.00 2.03
C ALA A 32 -5.23 14.79 1.43
N VAL A 33 -5.84 14.05 0.51
CA VAL A 33 -5.19 12.90 -0.14
C VAL A 33 -4.11 13.35 -1.12
N VAL A 34 -4.35 14.45 -1.88
CA VAL A 34 -3.30 15.07 -2.73
C VAL A 34 -2.11 15.49 -1.87
N ALA A 35 -2.38 16.18 -0.75
CA ALA A 35 -1.34 16.64 0.17
C ALA A 35 -0.52 15.47 0.75
N LEU A 36 -1.19 14.39 1.18
CA LEU A 36 -0.54 13.16 1.64
C LEU A 36 0.46 12.61 0.61
N ASN A 37 0.01 12.41 -0.63
CA ASN A 37 0.85 11.87 -1.70
C ASN A 37 2.00 12.83 -2.05
N GLN A 38 1.73 14.13 -2.13
CA GLN A 38 2.75 15.15 -2.38
C GLN A 38 3.79 15.17 -1.24
N GLY A 39 3.37 14.97 0.01
CA GLY A 39 4.27 14.86 1.16
C GLY A 39 5.26 13.71 1.02
N TYR A 40 4.81 12.52 0.65
CA TYR A 40 5.69 11.38 0.41
C TYR A 40 6.65 11.60 -0.75
N LEU A 41 6.19 12.18 -1.85
CA LEU A 41 7.07 12.55 -2.98
C LEU A 41 8.14 13.55 -2.55
N THR A 42 7.76 14.58 -1.78
CA THR A 42 8.70 15.58 -1.23
C THR A 42 9.70 14.96 -0.27
N ALA A 43 9.28 13.96 0.53
CA ALA A 43 10.16 13.19 1.40
C ALA A 43 11.12 12.26 0.62
N GLY A 44 10.88 12.03 -0.68
CA GLY A 44 11.79 11.29 -1.56
C GLY A 44 11.29 9.96 -2.07
N SER A 45 10.00 9.65 -1.92
CA SER A 45 9.40 8.44 -2.51
C SER A 45 9.46 8.50 -4.03
N ASN A 46 9.79 7.35 -4.63
CA ASN A 46 9.74 7.14 -6.08
C ASN A 46 8.39 6.59 -6.52
N ILE A 47 7.76 5.79 -5.67
CA ILE A 47 6.47 5.15 -5.91
C ILE A 47 5.51 5.60 -4.84
N ILE A 48 4.37 6.15 -5.25
CA ILE A 48 3.25 6.45 -4.36
C ILE A 48 2.07 5.54 -4.67
N LEU A 49 1.35 5.16 -3.62
CA LEU A 49 0.17 4.33 -3.72
C LEU A 49 -1.07 5.19 -3.91
N THR A 50 -1.99 4.73 -4.73
CA THR A 50 -3.34 5.30 -4.76
C THR A 50 -4.05 5.00 -3.44
N ASN A 51 -4.91 5.89 -2.97
CA ASN A 51 -5.70 5.63 -1.76
C ASN A 51 -6.87 4.67 -2.09
N THR A 52 -6.54 3.39 -2.36
CA THR A 52 -7.47 2.34 -2.80
C THR A 52 -7.31 1.00 -2.07
N PHE A 53 -6.56 0.98 -0.95
CA PHE A 53 -6.28 -0.24 -0.17
C PHE A 53 -7.52 -1.10 0.11
N GLY A 54 -8.62 -0.49 0.54
CA GLY A 54 -9.87 -1.17 0.82
C GLY A 54 -10.89 -1.12 -0.31
N ALA A 55 -10.56 -0.52 -1.46
CA ALA A 55 -11.48 -0.33 -2.56
C ALA A 55 -11.72 -1.64 -3.34
N ASN A 56 -12.80 -2.30 -3.05
CA ASN A 56 -13.25 -3.49 -3.78
C ASN A 56 -14.79 -3.55 -3.85
N CYS A 57 -15.32 -4.33 -4.78
CA CYS A 57 -16.77 -4.42 -5.00
C CYS A 57 -17.58 -5.10 -3.88
N LEU A 58 -16.92 -5.61 -2.83
CA LEU A 58 -17.59 -6.11 -1.61
C LEU A 58 -17.86 -4.99 -0.61
N LYS A 59 -17.21 -3.85 -0.76
CA LYS A 59 -17.37 -2.65 0.09
C LYS A 59 -17.98 -1.47 -0.65
N TYR A 60 -17.77 -1.40 -1.97
CA TYR A 60 -18.28 -0.35 -2.85
C TYR A 60 -19.18 -0.99 -3.91
N ASP A 61 -20.42 -1.23 -3.53
CA ASP A 61 -21.48 -1.73 -4.40
C ASP A 61 -22.26 -0.58 -5.05
N ASP A 62 -23.17 -0.93 -5.95
CA ASP A 62 -23.99 0.05 -6.68
C ASP A 62 -25.07 0.71 -5.79
N GLU A 63 -25.28 0.22 -4.57
CA GLU A 63 -26.24 0.76 -3.58
C GLU A 63 -25.59 1.76 -2.63
N GLY A 64 -24.24 1.81 -2.61
CA GLY A 64 -23.44 2.69 -1.74
C GLY A 64 -23.44 4.16 -2.20
N THR A 65 -22.92 5.05 -1.36
CA THR A 65 -22.78 6.48 -1.66
C THR A 65 -21.89 6.73 -2.87
N TYR A 66 -20.85 5.93 -3.04
CA TYR A 66 -19.88 6.03 -4.14
C TYR A 66 -19.68 4.68 -4.79
N SER A 67 -19.67 4.65 -6.12
CA SER A 67 -19.30 3.44 -6.86
C SER A 67 -17.78 3.16 -6.76
N LEU A 68 -17.42 1.89 -6.90
CA LEU A 68 -16.00 1.49 -6.98
C LEU A 68 -15.26 2.26 -8.07
N GLU A 69 -15.89 2.43 -9.23
CA GLU A 69 -15.32 3.16 -10.37
C GLU A 69 -15.01 4.63 -10.02
N ALA A 70 -15.95 5.33 -9.35
CA ALA A 70 -15.74 6.72 -8.93
C ALA A 70 -14.58 6.85 -7.96
N VAL A 71 -14.50 5.97 -6.94
CA VAL A 71 -13.46 5.99 -5.90
C VAL A 71 -12.07 5.73 -6.48
N VAL A 72 -11.93 4.69 -7.33
CA VAL A 72 -10.64 4.31 -7.91
C VAL A 72 -10.16 5.37 -8.93
N ASN A 73 -11.04 5.86 -9.81
CA ASN A 73 -10.68 6.92 -10.75
C ASN A 73 -10.25 8.20 -10.04
N ALA A 74 -10.94 8.59 -8.97
CA ALA A 74 -10.56 9.74 -8.15
C ALA A 74 -9.18 9.55 -7.52
N ALA A 75 -8.90 8.36 -6.95
CA ALA A 75 -7.61 8.03 -6.34
C ALA A 75 -6.45 8.14 -7.33
N VAL A 76 -6.58 7.54 -8.52
CA VAL A 76 -5.55 7.61 -9.56
C VAL A 76 -5.33 9.06 -10.03
N SER A 77 -6.43 9.82 -10.24
CA SER A 77 -6.35 11.23 -10.59
C SER A 77 -5.61 12.06 -9.52
N ILE A 78 -5.83 11.77 -8.24
CA ILE A 78 -5.16 12.40 -7.11
C ILE A 78 -3.66 12.12 -7.12
N ALA A 79 -3.28 10.85 -7.26
CA ALA A 79 -1.86 10.47 -7.26
C ALA A 79 -1.12 11.11 -8.44
N LYS A 80 -1.70 11.12 -9.63
CA LYS A 80 -1.13 11.82 -10.80
C LYS A 80 -1.02 13.33 -10.58
N GLU A 81 -2.01 13.94 -9.94
CA GLU A 81 -1.93 15.37 -9.59
C GLU A 81 -0.80 15.65 -8.59
N ALA A 82 -0.60 14.78 -7.60
CA ALA A 82 0.47 14.92 -6.62
C ALA A 82 1.86 14.82 -7.29
N VAL A 83 2.05 13.88 -8.23
CA VAL A 83 3.28 13.79 -9.04
C VAL A 83 3.52 15.10 -9.80
N ARG A 84 2.53 15.58 -10.56
CA ARG A 84 2.64 16.83 -11.31
C ARG A 84 2.97 18.02 -10.40
N ARG A 85 2.32 18.15 -9.25
CA ARG A 85 2.61 19.21 -8.28
C ARG A 85 4.03 19.13 -7.73
N CYS A 86 4.53 17.93 -7.49
CA CYS A 86 5.91 17.73 -7.07
C CYS A 86 6.91 18.16 -8.15
N GLU A 87 6.70 17.77 -9.41
CA GLU A 87 7.51 18.14 -10.56
C GLU A 87 7.51 19.66 -10.81
N GLU A 88 6.38 20.30 -10.58
CA GLU A 88 6.23 21.77 -10.69
C GLU A 88 6.75 22.53 -9.45
N ASN A 89 7.29 21.85 -8.45
CA ASN A 89 7.69 22.43 -7.15
C ASN A 89 6.56 23.24 -6.47
N SER A 90 5.32 22.79 -6.61
CA SER A 90 4.17 23.45 -6.00
C SER A 90 4.24 23.35 -4.46
N PRO A 91 3.87 24.39 -3.71
CA PRO A 91 3.94 24.36 -2.25
C PRO A 91 3.04 23.27 -1.66
N LEU A 92 3.51 22.69 -0.56
CA LEU A 92 2.71 21.75 0.23
C LEU A 92 1.54 22.47 0.91
N ASP A 93 0.46 21.73 1.17
CA ASP A 93 -0.59 22.17 2.08
C ASP A 93 0.01 22.56 3.44
N GLU A 94 -0.46 23.67 4.04
CA GLU A 94 0.10 24.22 5.28
C GLU A 94 0.05 23.22 6.46
N ARG A 95 -0.99 22.37 6.54
CA ARG A 95 -1.15 21.36 7.60
C ARG A 95 -0.10 20.27 7.43
N LEU A 96 0.12 19.82 6.19
CA LEU A 96 1.13 18.81 5.91
C LEU A 96 2.54 19.39 6.03
N ALA A 97 2.76 20.63 5.61
CA ALA A 97 4.03 21.32 5.83
C ALA A 97 4.36 21.45 7.33
N ALA A 98 3.35 21.70 8.18
CA ALA A 98 3.53 21.71 9.62
C ALA A 98 3.86 20.32 10.19
N PHE A 99 3.27 19.26 9.65
CA PHE A 99 3.55 17.87 10.03
C PHE A 99 4.96 17.43 9.61
N LEU A 100 5.42 17.86 8.43
CA LEU A 100 6.75 17.55 7.89
C LEU A 100 7.86 18.53 8.35
N LYS A 101 7.53 19.53 9.16
CA LYS A 101 8.43 20.62 9.56
C LYS A 101 9.76 20.16 10.18
N ASP A 102 9.72 19.03 10.87
CA ASP A 102 10.89 18.43 11.50
C ASP A 102 11.55 17.34 10.64
N SER A 103 11.03 17.09 9.43
CA SER A 103 11.58 16.12 8.48
C SER A 103 12.63 16.81 7.61
N GLU A 104 13.90 16.44 7.73
CA GLU A 104 14.90 16.85 6.73
C GLU A 104 14.63 16.09 5.42
N PRO A 105 14.43 16.79 4.29
CA PRO A 105 14.33 16.11 3.01
C PRO A 105 15.62 15.33 2.74
N LEU A 106 15.47 14.16 2.09
CA LEU A 106 16.61 13.32 1.70
C LEU A 106 17.66 14.20 0.99
N ARG A 107 18.83 14.37 1.63
CA ARG A 107 19.91 15.19 1.11
C ARG A 107 20.41 14.63 -0.20
N GLY A 108 20.41 15.40 -1.27
CA GLY A 108 21.24 15.15 -2.45
C GLY A 108 20.59 15.27 -3.81
N THR A 109 19.30 14.95 -3.96
CA THR A 109 18.63 15.11 -5.26
C THR A 109 17.28 15.78 -5.04
N PRO A 110 17.00 16.92 -5.69
CA PRO A 110 15.65 17.50 -5.65
C PRO A 110 14.60 16.44 -6.00
N ALA A 111 13.45 16.47 -5.32
CA ALA A 111 12.38 15.49 -5.55
C ALA A 111 11.97 15.47 -7.04
N CYS A 112 11.98 16.62 -7.70
CA CYS A 112 11.66 16.79 -9.12
C CYS A 112 12.63 16.11 -10.10
N ASP A 113 13.85 15.75 -9.69
CA ASP A 113 14.84 15.07 -10.56
C ASP A 113 14.74 13.54 -10.51
N ARG A 114 13.75 12.99 -9.81
CA ARG A 114 13.53 11.54 -9.67
C ARG A 114 12.39 11.09 -10.55
N ALA A 115 12.49 9.86 -11.04
CA ALA A 115 11.34 9.21 -11.67
C ALA A 115 10.29 8.90 -10.60
N HIS A 116 9.04 9.26 -10.85
CA HIS A 116 7.90 8.98 -9.99
C HIS A 116 6.93 8.05 -10.69
N PHE A 117 6.35 7.12 -9.93
CA PHE A 117 5.39 6.13 -10.42
C PHE A 117 4.17 6.11 -9.51
N VAL A 118 3.02 5.89 -10.12
CA VAL A 118 1.72 5.71 -9.44
C VAL A 118 1.37 4.24 -9.43
N ALA A 119 1.33 3.63 -8.26
CA ALA A 119 0.93 2.25 -8.06
C ALA A 119 -0.53 2.15 -7.66
N LEU A 120 -1.29 1.25 -8.30
CA LEU A 120 -2.61 0.88 -7.82
C LEU A 120 -2.47 0.04 -6.55
N ASP A 121 -2.95 0.57 -5.44
CA ASP A 121 -2.91 -0.11 -4.14
C ASP A 121 -4.07 -1.10 -4.01
N ILE A 122 -3.75 -2.37 -3.78
CA ILE A 122 -4.68 -3.49 -3.62
C ILE A 122 -4.44 -4.17 -2.28
N GLY A 123 -5.31 -3.92 -1.32
CA GLY A 123 -5.32 -4.63 -0.04
C GLY A 123 -6.19 -5.89 -0.06
N PRO A 124 -6.24 -6.65 1.04
CA PRO A 124 -7.08 -7.84 1.18
C PRO A 124 -8.58 -7.52 1.02
N THR A 125 -9.35 -8.49 0.55
CA THR A 125 -10.82 -8.36 0.43
C THR A 125 -11.53 -8.12 1.76
N GLY A 126 -10.89 -8.50 2.87
CA GLY A 126 -11.48 -8.51 4.20
C GLY A 126 -12.34 -9.74 4.48
N LYS A 127 -12.31 -10.73 3.59
CA LYS A 127 -13.00 -12.03 3.73
C LYS A 127 -11.98 -13.16 3.74
N LEU A 128 -12.29 -14.22 4.50
CA LEU A 128 -11.51 -15.46 4.41
C LEU A 128 -12.00 -16.29 3.23
N LEU A 129 -11.05 -16.89 2.50
CA LEU A 129 -11.35 -17.79 1.41
C LEU A 129 -11.76 -19.18 1.93
N LYS A 130 -12.54 -19.91 1.15
CA LYS A 130 -12.85 -21.33 1.44
C LYS A 130 -11.55 -22.14 1.53
N PRO A 131 -11.46 -23.14 2.44
CA PRO A 131 -12.51 -23.63 3.35
C PRO A 131 -12.59 -22.85 4.68
N LEU A 132 -11.74 -21.87 4.96
CA LEU A 132 -11.69 -21.15 6.24
C LEU A 132 -12.80 -20.08 6.36
N GLY A 133 -13.30 -19.57 5.25
CA GLY A 133 -14.39 -18.61 5.15
C GLY A 133 -15.35 -18.97 4.03
N ASP A 134 -16.12 -17.98 3.58
CA ASP A 134 -17.22 -18.18 2.61
C ASP A 134 -16.85 -17.78 1.17
N LEU A 135 -15.78 -17.00 0.96
CA LEU A 135 -15.42 -16.51 -0.35
C LEU A 135 -14.74 -17.61 -1.19
N ALA A 136 -15.28 -17.93 -2.37
CA ALA A 136 -14.63 -18.87 -3.27
C ALA A 136 -13.40 -18.22 -3.93
N PHE A 137 -12.42 -19.04 -4.32
CA PHE A 137 -11.17 -18.54 -4.91
C PHE A 137 -11.42 -17.74 -6.19
N GLU A 138 -12.26 -18.25 -7.08
CA GLU A 138 -12.62 -17.61 -8.34
C GLU A 138 -13.39 -16.29 -8.12
N ASP A 139 -14.22 -16.23 -7.07
CA ASP A 139 -14.91 -15.01 -6.69
C ASP A 139 -13.91 -13.96 -6.18
N ALA A 140 -12.90 -14.36 -5.41
CA ALA A 140 -11.82 -13.47 -4.98
C ALA A 140 -11.04 -12.91 -6.19
N VAL A 141 -10.68 -13.76 -7.16
CA VAL A 141 -10.05 -13.32 -8.43
C VAL A 141 -10.92 -12.25 -9.11
N ASN A 142 -12.23 -12.48 -9.22
CA ASN A 142 -13.17 -11.54 -9.85
C ASN A 142 -13.30 -10.23 -9.07
N VAL A 143 -13.25 -10.27 -7.72
CA VAL A 143 -13.25 -9.06 -6.88
C VAL A 143 -12.04 -8.19 -7.18
N PHE A 144 -10.84 -8.78 -7.21
CA PHE A 144 -9.61 -8.05 -7.53
C PHE A 144 -9.58 -7.52 -8.96
N LYS A 145 -10.02 -8.32 -9.94
CA LYS A 145 -10.09 -7.89 -11.36
C LYS A 145 -10.84 -6.59 -11.54
N LYS A 146 -12.01 -6.44 -10.92
CA LYS A 146 -12.82 -5.22 -11.06
C LYS A 146 -12.05 -3.96 -10.66
N THR A 147 -11.35 -4.00 -9.54
CA THR A 147 -10.55 -2.84 -9.08
C THR A 147 -9.37 -2.59 -10.00
N ILE A 148 -8.66 -3.66 -10.41
CA ILE A 148 -7.48 -3.58 -11.26
C ILE A 148 -7.84 -3.05 -12.65
N GLU A 149 -8.93 -3.51 -13.28
CA GLU A 149 -9.42 -3.03 -14.57
C GLU A 149 -9.67 -1.53 -14.58
N ILE A 150 -10.28 -0.99 -13.50
CA ILE A 150 -10.52 0.44 -13.36
C ILE A 150 -9.19 1.19 -13.22
N GLY A 151 -8.28 0.73 -12.36
CA GLY A 151 -6.98 1.38 -12.14
C GLY A 151 -6.11 1.39 -13.40
N VAL A 152 -6.04 0.27 -14.12
CA VAL A 152 -5.30 0.15 -15.38
C VAL A 152 -5.88 1.11 -16.43
N LYS A 153 -7.21 1.16 -16.58
CA LYS A 153 -7.89 2.09 -17.48
C LYS A 153 -7.64 3.55 -17.10
N ALA A 154 -7.53 3.86 -15.80
CA ALA A 154 -7.17 5.18 -15.30
C ALA A 154 -5.69 5.53 -15.52
N GLY A 155 -4.85 4.54 -15.87
CA GLY A 155 -3.46 4.70 -16.30
C GLY A 155 -2.48 4.74 -15.14
N VAL A 156 -2.54 3.79 -14.21
CA VAL A 156 -1.49 3.53 -13.22
C VAL A 156 -0.25 2.92 -13.89
N ASP A 157 0.91 3.04 -13.24
CA ASP A 157 2.18 2.54 -13.80
C ASP A 157 2.48 1.09 -13.39
N LEU A 158 1.96 0.65 -12.25
CA LEU A 158 2.12 -0.71 -11.72
C LEU A 158 0.98 -1.08 -10.77
N ILE A 159 0.85 -2.37 -10.49
CA ILE A 159 -0.06 -2.92 -9.50
C ILE A 159 0.74 -3.25 -8.23
N TYR A 160 0.32 -2.72 -7.08
CA TYR A 160 0.91 -3.03 -5.78
C TYR A 160 -0.11 -3.73 -4.90
N ILE A 161 0.09 -5.01 -4.69
CA ILE A 161 -0.75 -5.85 -3.81
C ILE A 161 -0.06 -5.88 -2.45
N GLU A 162 -0.72 -5.39 -1.38
CA GLU A 162 -0.07 -5.33 -0.08
C GLU A 162 -0.87 -5.98 1.05
N THR A 163 -0.15 -6.25 2.14
CA THR A 163 -0.75 -6.70 3.42
C THR A 163 -1.48 -8.05 3.31
N MET A 164 -1.09 -8.89 2.36
CA MET A 164 -1.71 -10.20 2.18
C MET A 164 -1.30 -11.15 3.30
N ASN A 165 -2.28 -11.67 4.04
CA ASN A 165 -2.10 -12.57 5.17
C ASN A 165 -2.55 -14.02 4.90
N ASP A 166 -3.05 -14.27 3.70
CA ASP A 166 -3.45 -15.59 3.19
C ASP A 166 -2.78 -15.85 1.84
N SER A 167 -2.10 -16.99 1.72
CA SER A 167 -1.42 -17.39 0.50
C SER A 167 -2.36 -17.64 -0.68
N HIS A 168 -3.58 -18.09 -0.43
CA HIS A 168 -4.60 -18.28 -1.47
C HIS A 168 -5.15 -16.93 -1.95
N GLU A 169 -5.41 -16.00 -1.04
CA GLU A 169 -5.85 -14.64 -1.41
C GLU A 169 -4.75 -13.90 -2.18
N ALA A 170 -3.50 -13.98 -1.72
CA ALA A 170 -2.35 -13.44 -2.44
C ALA A 170 -2.25 -13.98 -3.87
N LYS A 171 -2.42 -15.30 -4.04
CA LYS A 171 -2.45 -15.94 -5.36
C LYS A 171 -3.61 -15.42 -6.21
N ALA A 172 -4.81 -15.29 -5.65
CA ALA A 172 -5.99 -14.78 -6.38
C ALA A 172 -5.76 -13.35 -6.89
N ALA A 173 -5.17 -12.48 -6.06
CA ALA A 173 -4.86 -11.09 -6.43
C ALA A 173 -3.82 -11.01 -7.55
N VAL A 174 -2.74 -11.81 -7.48
CA VAL A 174 -1.71 -11.84 -8.53
C VAL A 174 -2.29 -12.39 -9.84
N LEU A 175 -3.09 -13.47 -9.80
CA LEU A 175 -3.75 -14.01 -11.00
C LEU A 175 -4.67 -12.97 -11.63
N ALA A 176 -5.46 -12.25 -10.81
CA ALA A 176 -6.31 -11.17 -11.30
C ALA A 176 -5.50 -10.09 -12.04
N ALA A 177 -4.36 -9.68 -11.48
CA ALA A 177 -3.49 -8.68 -12.12
C ALA A 177 -2.93 -9.18 -13.45
N LYS A 178 -2.37 -10.40 -13.48
CA LYS A 178 -1.78 -10.99 -14.69
C LYS A 178 -2.82 -11.32 -15.78
N GLU A 179 -4.09 -11.50 -15.43
CA GLU A 179 -5.17 -11.69 -16.42
C GLU A 179 -5.69 -10.37 -16.99
N VAL A 180 -5.53 -9.25 -16.26
CA VAL A 180 -6.03 -7.93 -16.67
C VAL A 180 -5.00 -7.16 -17.48
N CYS A 181 -3.71 -7.22 -17.11
CA CYS A 181 -2.69 -6.37 -17.73
C CYS A 181 -1.28 -6.97 -17.66
N ASP A 182 -0.38 -6.36 -18.44
CA ASP A 182 1.06 -6.66 -18.46
C ASP A 182 1.89 -5.67 -17.62
N LEU A 183 1.25 -4.86 -16.78
CA LEU A 183 1.96 -3.93 -15.88
C LEU A 183 2.78 -4.71 -14.83
N PRO A 184 3.87 -4.13 -14.32
CA PRO A 184 4.60 -4.72 -13.21
C PRO A 184 3.69 -5.00 -12.01
N VAL A 185 3.85 -6.16 -11.39
CA VAL A 185 3.10 -6.59 -10.21
C VAL A 185 4.05 -6.75 -9.04
N PHE A 186 3.90 -5.89 -8.04
CA PHE A 186 4.58 -5.97 -6.77
C PHE A 186 3.64 -6.53 -5.71
N ILE A 187 4.15 -7.35 -4.79
CA ILE A 187 3.33 -7.91 -3.73
C ILE A 187 4.07 -8.01 -2.41
N THR A 188 3.41 -7.63 -1.32
CA THR A 188 3.91 -7.82 0.04
C THR A 188 2.92 -8.59 0.90
N THR A 189 3.48 -9.40 1.78
CA THR A 189 2.75 -10.27 2.70
C THR A 189 3.00 -9.86 4.14
N VAL A 190 2.10 -10.25 5.04
CA VAL A 190 2.18 -9.94 6.46
C VAL A 190 2.49 -11.21 7.24
N TYR A 191 3.55 -11.16 8.06
CA TYR A 191 3.94 -12.26 8.93
C TYR A 191 3.73 -11.89 10.40
N ASP A 192 3.47 -12.90 11.21
CA ASP A 192 3.55 -12.80 12.66
C ASP A 192 5.02 -12.82 13.14
N GLY A 193 5.25 -12.67 14.44
CA GLY A 193 6.60 -12.71 15.02
C GLY A 193 7.32 -14.06 14.86
N GLY A 194 6.61 -15.13 14.49
CA GLY A 194 7.15 -16.46 14.17
C GLY A 194 7.46 -16.64 12.68
N GLY A 195 7.23 -15.63 11.84
CA GLY A 195 7.43 -15.70 10.40
C GLY A 195 6.38 -16.55 9.68
N LYS A 196 5.12 -16.45 10.10
CA LYS A 196 3.98 -17.15 9.49
C LYS A 196 2.89 -16.18 9.05
N LEU A 197 2.29 -16.44 7.89
CA LEU A 197 1.01 -15.84 7.52
C LEU A 197 -0.11 -16.42 8.40
N LEU A 198 -1.25 -15.77 8.43
CA LEU A 198 -2.45 -16.24 9.14
C LEU A 198 -2.80 -17.71 8.77
N THR A 199 -2.63 -18.07 7.51
CA THR A 199 -2.87 -19.42 6.98
C THR A 199 -1.67 -20.36 7.05
N GLY A 200 -0.59 -19.95 7.73
CA GLY A 200 0.54 -20.80 8.10
C GLY A 200 1.72 -20.83 7.11
N ALA A 201 1.60 -20.21 5.94
CA ALA A 201 2.73 -20.13 4.99
C ALA A 201 3.90 -19.34 5.59
N ASN A 202 5.13 -19.77 5.29
CA ASN A 202 6.35 -19.11 5.70
C ASN A 202 6.99 -18.31 4.55
N PRO A 203 8.03 -17.49 4.79
CA PRO A 203 8.66 -16.70 3.75
C PRO A 203 9.12 -17.49 2.53
N GLU A 204 9.76 -18.63 2.73
CA GLU A 204 10.26 -19.50 1.64
C GLU A 204 9.11 -20.03 0.78
N THR A 205 8.00 -20.42 1.40
CA THR A 205 6.78 -20.84 0.70
C THR A 205 6.21 -19.70 -0.14
N MET A 206 6.15 -18.48 0.44
CA MET A 206 5.62 -17.33 -0.29
C MET A 206 6.52 -16.93 -1.46
N VAL A 207 7.85 -16.94 -1.30
CA VAL A 207 8.79 -16.73 -2.42
C VAL A 207 8.50 -17.72 -3.54
N ALA A 208 8.44 -19.03 -3.24
CA ALA A 208 8.19 -20.05 -4.27
C ALA A 208 6.86 -19.87 -5.01
N ILE A 209 5.78 -19.50 -4.27
CA ILE A 209 4.46 -19.24 -4.87
C ILE A 209 4.50 -17.99 -5.76
N LEU A 210 5.03 -16.88 -5.24
CA LEU A 210 4.96 -15.59 -5.90
C LEU A 210 5.89 -15.50 -7.12
N GLU A 211 7.10 -16.04 -7.04
CA GLU A 211 7.99 -16.16 -8.21
C GLU A 211 7.43 -17.12 -9.26
N GLY A 212 6.79 -18.21 -8.83
CA GLY A 212 6.07 -19.10 -9.73
C GLY A 212 4.94 -18.40 -10.50
N LEU A 213 4.35 -17.36 -9.93
CA LEU A 213 3.35 -16.47 -10.55
C LEU A 213 3.98 -15.30 -11.33
N ARG A 214 5.32 -15.22 -11.39
CA ARG A 214 6.08 -14.20 -12.11
C ARG A 214 5.75 -12.75 -11.66
N VAL A 215 5.75 -12.53 -10.35
CA VAL A 215 5.70 -11.17 -9.81
C VAL A 215 7.04 -10.46 -10.05
N ASP A 216 7.01 -9.14 -10.16
CA ASP A 216 8.19 -8.33 -10.49
C ASP A 216 8.96 -7.88 -9.25
N ALA A 217 8.30 -7.88 -8.09
CA ALA A 217 8.90 -7.72 -6.77
C ALA A 217 8.01 -8.37 -5.71
N LEU A 218 8.61 -8.86 -4.63
CA LEU A 218 7.89 -9.45 -3.51
C LEU A 218 8.47 -8.97 -2.18
N GLY A 219 7.76 -9.21 -1.07
CA GLY A 219 8.32 -8.82 0.22
C GLY A 219 7.34 -8.87 1.37
N MET A 220 7.55 -7.99 2.32
CA MET A 220 6.70 -7.89 3.51
C MET A 220 6.43 -6.44 3.92
N ASN A 221 5.27 -6.21 4.53
CA ASN A 221 4.89 -4.91 5.06
C ASN A 221 4.04 -5.05 6.33
N CYS A 222 3.86 -3.96 7.06
CA CYS A 222 2.98 -3.85 8.22
C CYS A 222 3.26 -4.88 9.35
N SER A 223 2.37 -4.94 10.35
CA SER A 223 2.39 -5.86 11.50
C SER A 223 3.58 -5.71 12.44
N LEU A 224 4.80 -5.67 11.90
CA LEU A 224 6.06 -5.67 12.64
C LEU A 224 6.83 -4.36 12.42
N GLY A 225 7.64 -4.00 13.41
CA GLY A 225 8.65 -2.93 13.27
C GLY A 225 9.96 -3.46 12.68
N PRO A 226 10.92 -2.55 12.39
CA PRO A 226 12.17 -2.93 11.74
C PRO A 226 12.92 -4.04 12.48
N ALA A 227 13.05 -3.92 13.80
CA ALA A 227 13.77 -4.91 14.61
C ALA A 227 13.16 -6.32 14.53
N GLN A 228 11.84 -6.43 14.53
CA GLN A 228 11.15 -7.72 14.43
C GLN A 228 11.26 -8.32 13.02
N MET A 229 11.31 -7.47 11.98
CA MET A 229 11.48 -7.92 10.60
C MET A 229 12.86 -8.50 10.29
N MET A 230 13.89 -8.18 11.10
CA MET A 230 15.24 -8.70 10.93
C MET A 230 15.34 -10.23 10.96
N GLY A 231 14.41 -10.93 11.60
CA GLY A 231 14.32 -12.40 11.56
C GLY A 231 13.70 -12.99 10.31
N ILE A 232 13.01 -12.17 9.50
CA ILE A 232 12.20 -12.62 8.35
C ILE A 232 12.82 -12.13 7.03
N VAL A 233 13.28 -10.89 6.96
CA VAL A 233 13.82 -10.28 5.73
C VAL A 233 14.97 -11.08 5.13
N PRO A 234 15.97 -11.58 5.89
CA PRO A 234 17.02 -12.42 5.31
C PRO A 234 16.47 -13.68 4.62
N ARG A 235 15.45 -14.32 5.21
CA ARG A 235 14.82 -15.51 4.64
C ARG A 235 14.12 -15.22 3.29
N LEU A 236 13.51 -14.03 3.15
CA LEU A 236 12.99 -13.58 1.85
C LEU A 236 14.13 -13.33 0.87
N ALA A 237 15.15 -12.57 1.27
CA ALA A 237 16.24 -12.15 0.41
C ALA A 237 17.14 -13.32 -0.06
N GLU A 238 17.40 -14.31 0.79
CA GLU A 238 18.22 -15.47 0.46
C GLU A 238 17.52 -16.44 -0.50
N ASN A 239 16.19 -16.47 -0.50
CA ASN A 239 15.39 -17.38 -1.31
C ASN A 239 14.79 -16.73 -2.56
N SER A 240 14.78 -15.38 -2.65
CA SER A 240 14.19 -14.67 -3.77
C SER A 240 15.21 -14.34 -4.86
N SER A 241 14.80 -14.54 -6.12
CA SER A 241 15.50 -14.05 -7.30
C SER A 241 14.98 -12.69 -7.81
N THR A 242 13.87 -12.21 -7.23
CA THR A 242 13.27 -10.90 -7.53
C THR A 242 13.62 -9.86 -6.45
N PRO A 243 13.52 -8.55 -6.76
CA PRO A 243 13.69 -7.50 -5.75
C PRO A 243 12.80 -7.70 -4.53
N VAL A 244 13.37 -7.50 -3.33
CA VAL A 244 12.63 -7.63 -2.06
C VAL A 244 12.19 -6.27 -1.54
N ILE A 245 10.90 -6.16 -1.24
CA ILE A 245 10.26 -4.97 -0.67
C ILE A 245 10.11 -5.15 0.84
N VAL A 246 10.52 -4.13 1.61
CA VAL A 246 10.36 -4.11 3.05
C VAL A 246 9.75 -2.78 3.47
N LYS A 247 8.53 -2.81 4.04
CA LYS A 247 7.80 -1.62 4.55
C LYS A 247 7.39 -1.87 6.00
N PRO A 248 8.28 -1.68 6.99
CA PRO A 248 7.96 -1.90 8.39
C PRO A 248 7.08 -0.78 8.95
N ASN A 249 6.33 -1.09 10.01
CA ASN A 249 5.74 -0.07 10.85
C ASN A 249 6.84 0.68 11.64
N ALA A 250 6.56 1.87 12.13
CA ALA A 250 7.46 2.62 13.01
C ALA A 250 7.47 2.02 14.45
N GLY A 251 7.67 0.71 14.56
CA GLY A 251 7.53 -0.09 15.77
C GLY A 251 6.17 -0.79 15.85
N LEU A 252 5.86 -1.36 17.02
CA LEU A 252 4.57 -2.00 17.26
C LEU A 252 3.50 -0.93 17.60
N PRO A 253 2.30 -1.02 17.02
CA PRO A 253 1.23 -0.08 17.33
C PRO A 253 0.75 -0.27 18.79
N ARG A 254 0.57 0.85 19.50
CA ARG A 254 -0.09 0.89 20.80
C ARG A 254 -1.19 1.95 20.82
N SER A 255 -2.15 1.81 21.72
CA SER A 255 -3.22 2.79 21.88
C SER A 255 -2.88 3.74 23.04
N GLU A 256 -2.81 5.03 22.76
CA GLU A 256 -2.73 6.11 23.76
C GLU A 256 -3.86 7.12 23.53
N ASN A 257 -4.70 7.33 24.54
CA ASN A 257 -5.83 8.27 24.48
C ASN A 257 -6.75 8.07 23.26
N GLY A 258 -6.95 6.80 22.82
CA GLY A 258 -7.77 6.46 21.66
C GLY A 258 -7.10 6.73 20.31
N LYS A 259 -5.80 7.04 20.29
CA LYS A 259 -4.99 7.17 19.08
C LYS A 259 -3.99 6.03 18.99
N THR A 260 -3.69 5.62 17.75
CA THR A 260 -2.59 4.70 17.48
C THR A 260 -1.28 5.47 17.48
N VAL A 261 -0.33 5.07 18.33
CA VAL A 261 1.01 5.63 18.41
C VAL A 261 2.05 4.53 18.18
N TYR A 262 3.23 4.93 17.72
CA TYR A 262 4.37 4.05 17.45
C TYR A 262 5.58 4.52 18.24
N ASP A 263 6.47 3.59 18.61
CA ASP A 263 7.58 3.86 19.52
C ASP A 263 8.90 4.20 18.84
N VAL A 264 9.04 3.85 17.55
CA VAL A 264 10.29 4.02 16.81
C VAL A 264 10.29 5.38 16.10
N GLY A 265 11.18 6.26 16.53
CA GLY A 265 11.38 7.57 15.91
C GLY A 265 12.16 7.49 14.58
N PRO A 266 12.21 8.61 13.81
CA PRO A 266 12.86 8.62 12.49
C PRO A 266 14.32 8.20 12.50
N ASP A 267 15.11 8.69 13.46
CA ASP A 267 16.55 8.39 13.55
C ASP A 267 16.79 6.92 13.89
N GLU A 268 16.04 6.36 14.82
CA GLU A 268 16.08 4.96 15.18
C GLU A 268 15.65 4.09 13.99
N PHE A 269 14.55 4.44 13.32
CA PHE A 269 14.05 3.73 12.14
C PHE A 269 15.10 3.69 11.02
N ALA A 270 15.79 4.81 10.79
CA ALA A 270 16.82 4.90 9.75
C ALA A 270 18.11 4.13 10.10
N SER A 271 18.34 3.84 11.37
CA SER A 271 19.53 3.12 11.86
C SER A 271 19.37 1.59 11.85
N LEU A 272 18.13 1.10 11.78
CA LEU A 272 17.79 -0.32 11.75
C LEU A 272 17.69 -0.88 10.34
#